data_8cfc2e61fced82429d279175277ca60f
#
_entry.id   8cfc2e61fced82429d279175277ca60f
#
_cell.length_a   1.000
_cell.length_b   1.000
_cell.length_c   1.000
_cell.angle_alpha   90.00
_cell.angle_beta   90.00
_cell.angle_gamma   90.00
#
_symmetry.space_group_name_H-M   'P 1'
#
loop_
_entity.id
_entity.type
_entity.pdbx_description
1 polymer ?
#
loop_
_entity_poly.entity_id
_entity_poly.type
_entity_poly.pdbx_seq_one_letter_code
_entity_poly.pdbx_strand_id
1 'polypeptide(L)'
;MTALAERYFSVVSAMMKKHAPNQLYLGCRFAIRPKEVVAVAAKYCDVVSFNIYADTVDPEKWKSANDLGKPVVIGEFHFGATDRGMFHTGLRPTKSQAERAKAYAKYVRSVLAMPAFVGCHWFQYVDQPLTGRFDGENYNIGLVTITDTPHPELTAEARKVNAEVYRLHLQAR
;
A
#
# COMPACT_ATOMS: atom_id res chain seq x y z
N MET A 1 19.35 -0.38 17.65
CA MET A 1 18.16 -0.05 16.82
C MET A 1 16.88 -0.21 17.62
N THR A 2 16.66 -1.31 18.32
CA THR A 2 15.45 -1.58 19.12
C THR A 2 15.12 -0.50 20.15
N ALA A 3 16.10 -0.04 20.96
CA ALA A 3 15.88 0.99 21.97
C ALA A 3 15.40 2.34 21.36
N LEU A 4 15.92 2.71 20.18
CA LEU A 4 15.46 3.90 19.46
C LEU A 4 14.01 3.72 18.97
N ALA A 5 13.69 2.55 18.41
CA ALA A 5 12.34 2.22 17.96
C ALA A 5 11.35 2.24 19.15
N GLU A 6 11.70 1.60 20.28
CA GLU A 6 10.90 1.64 21.51
C GLU A 6 10.62 3.07 21.97
N ARG A 7 11.63 3.92 22.00
CA ARG A 7 11.46 5.32 22.39
C ARG A 7 10.58 6.08 21.42
N TYR A 8 10.81 5.91 20.12
CA TYR A 8 10.01 6.57 19.07
C TYR A 8 8.53 6.19 19.15
N PHE A 9 8.23 4.88 19.05
CA PHE A 9 6.85 4.44 19.00
C PHE A 9 6.10 4.66 20.33
N SER A 10 6.75 4.54 21.48
CA SER A 10 6.13 4.80 22.78
C SER A 10 5.73 6.27 22.94
N VAL A 11 6.61 7.20 22.56
CA VAL A 11 6.32 8.64 22.64
C VAL A 11 5.20 9.03 21.69
N VAL A 12 5.28 8.61 20.43
CA VAL A 12 4.25 8.96 19.43
C VAL A 12 2.90 8.35 19.81
N SER A 13 2.86 7.07 20.20
CA SER A 13 1.62 6.42 20.65
C SER A 13 0.99 7.14 21.85
N ALA A 14 1.80 7.54 22.84
CA ALA A 14 1.29 8.30 23.99
C ALA A 14 0.70 9.65 23.58
N MET A 15 1.35 10.36 22.64
CA MET A 15 0.84 11.65 22.12
C MET A 15 -0.44 11.44 21.28
N MET A 16 -0.49 10.42 20.45
CA MET A 16 -1.71 10.09 19.70
C MET A 16 -2.87 9.82 20.64
N LYS A 17 -2.69 8.99 21.66
CA LYS A 17 -3.73 8.70 22.66
C LYS A 17 -4.18 9.95 23.44
N LYS A 18 -3.26 10.87 23.73
CA LYS A 18 -3.56 12.10 24.44
C LYS A 18 -4.35 13.10 23.59
N HIS A 19 -3.99 13.28 22.31
CA HIS A 19 -4.52 14.37 21.48
C HIS A 19 -5.52 13.90 20.41
N ALA A 20 -5.51 12.62 20.07
CA ALA A 20 -6.39 12.01 19.09
C ALA A 20 -6.87 10.61 19.57
N PRO A 21 -7.57 10.51 20.72
CA PRO A 21 -7.87 9.23 21.38
C PRO A 21 -8.77 8.30 20.55
N ASN A 22 -9.53 8.86 19.63
CA ASN A 22 -10.49 8.12 18.79
C ASN A 22 -9.91 7.73 17.42
N GLN A 23 -8.66 8.07 17.11
CA GLN A 23 -7.99 7.74 15.86
C GLN A 23 -7.06 6.54 16.02
N LEU A 24 -6.99 5.71 14.97
CA LEU A 24 -6.03 4.61 14.90
C LEU A 24 -4.63 5.16 14.61
N TYR A 25 -3.65 4.66 15.35
CA TYR A 25 -2.24 4.92 15.08
C TYR A 25 -1.68 3.86 14.12
N LEU A 26 -1.43 4.25 12.86
CA LEU A 26 -0.94 3.35 11.81
C LEU A 26 0.60 3.25 11.76
N GLY A 27 1.30 3.99 12.60
CA GLY A 27 2.76 3.97 12.67
C GLY A 27 3.47 4.47 11.41
N CYS A 28 4.55 3.77 11.07
CA CYS A 28 5.34 4.02 9.86
C CYS A 28 4.94 3.06 8.75
N ARG A 29 5.04 3.51 7.47
CA ARG A 29 4.95 2.64 6.30
C ARG A 29 6.34 2.04 6.04
N PHE A 30 6.52 0.77 6.37
CA PHE A 30 7.82 0.10 6.27
C PHE A 30 8.15 -0.30 4.82
N ALA A 31 9.09 0.39 4.18
CA ALA A 31 9.72 -0.04 2.94
C ALA A 31 10.86 -1.04 3.24
N ILE A 32 11.74 -0.68 4.19
CA ILE A 32 12.71 -1.58 4.82
C ILE A 32 12.12 -2.01 6.18
N ARG A 33 12.21 -3.30 6.50
CA ARG A 33 11.47 -3.89 7.61
C ARG A 33 12.35 -4.76 8.52
N PRO A 34 13.26 -4.16 9.30
CA PRO A 34 14.02 -4.91 10.31
C PRO A 34 13.05 -5.56 11.29
N LYS A 35 13.17 -6.85 11.50
CA LYS A 35 12.23 -7.65 12.31
C LYS A 35 11.99 -7.06 13.70
N GLU A 36 13.07 -6.65 14.35
CA GLU A 36 13.05 -6.06 15.69
C GLU A 36 12.29 -4.72 15.74
N VAL A 37 12.39 -3.90 14.68
CA VAL A 37 11.67 -2.61 14.60
C VAL A 37 10.18 -2.83 14.31
N VAL A 38 9.86 -3.76 13.42
CA VAL A 38 8.47 -4.15 13.13
C VAL A 38 7.79 -4.73 14.37
N ALA A 39 8.47 -5.56 15.14
CA ALA A 39 7.94 -6.11 16.40
C ALA A 39 7.64 -5.00 17.42
N VAL A 40 8.52 -3.99 17.52
CA VAL A 40 8.27 -2.82 18.37
C VAL A 40 7.09 -2.01 17.86
N ALA A 41 6.98 -1.77 16.54
CA ALA A 41 5.84 -1.08 15.96
C ALA A 41 4.52 -1.82 16.27
N ALA A 42 4.49 -3.14 16.14
CA ALA A 42 3.31 -3.95 16.46
C ALA A 42 2.89 -3.84 17.95
N LYS A 43 3.81 -3.57 18.86
CA LYS A 43 3.50 -3.33 20.28
C LYS A 43 2.74 -2.01 20.51
N TYR A 44 3.07 -0.95 19.78
CA TYR A 44 2.57 0.40 20.02
C TYR A 44 1.52 0.90 19.03
N CYS A 45 1.50 0.37 17.80
CA CYS A 45 0.55 0.77 16.76
C CYS A 45 -0.73 -0.06 16.84
N ASP A 46 -1.82 0.51 16.36
CA ASP A 46 -3.09 -0.21 16.20
C ASP A 46 -3.10 -1.05 14.92
N VAL A 47 -2.38 -0.62 13.89
CA VAL A 47 -2.19 -1.29 12.60
C VAL A 47 -0.72 -1.20 12.20
N VAL A 48 -0.17 -2.23 11.58
CA VAL A 48 1.19 -2.20 11.00
C VAL A 48 1.11 -2.01 9.49
N SER A 49 1.92 -1.11 8.95
CA SER A 49 1.87 -0.76 7.53
C SER A 49 3.18 -1.05 6.80
N PHE A 50 3.05 -1.67 5.60
CA PHE A 50 4.20 -2.01 4.73
C PHE A 50 4.01 -1.45 3.33
N ASN A 51 5.10 -1.00 2.70
CA ASN A 51 5.13 -0.70 1.27
C ASN A 51 5.56 -1.96 0.52
N ILE A 52 4.68 -2.50 -0.33
CA ILE A 52 4.93 -3.77 -1.02
C ILE A 52 4.75 -3.57 -2.53
N TYR A 53 5.85 -3.43 -3.24
CA TYR A 53 5.90 -3.33 -4.69
C TYR A 53 6.22 -4.70 -5.30
N ALA A 54 5.19 -5.47 -5.61
CA ALA A 54 5.24 -6.81 -6.15
C ALA A 54 4.07 -7.05 -7.11
N ASP A 55 4.05 -8.15 -7.85
CA ASP A 55 2.90 -8.50 -8.71
C ASP A 55 1.73 -9.05 -7.90
N THR A 56 2.03 -9.63 -6.74
CA THR A 56 1.08 -10.16 -5.76
C THR A 56 1.73 -10.16 -4.38
N VAL A 57 0.92 -10.21 -3.34
CA VAL A 57 1.39 -10.52 -1.99
C VAL A 57 1.51 -12.04 -1.88
N ASP A 58 2.75 -12.52 -1.73
CA ASP A 58 3.07 -13.94 -1.63
C ASP A 58 2.82 -14.43 -0.19
N PRO A 59 1.89 -15.38 0.04
CA PRO A 59 1.56 -15.87 1.37
C PRO A 59 2.75 -16.42 2.15
N GLU A 60 3.66 -17.13 1.50
CA GLU A 60 4.83 -17.73 2.17
C GLU A 60 5.83 -16.65 2.64
N LYS A 61 6.05 -15.63 1.81
CA LYS A 61 6.94 -14.50 2.17
C LYS A 61 6.38 -13.62 3.28
N TRP A 62 5.05 -13.57 3.42
CA TRP A 62 4.35 -12.69 4.35
C TRP A 62 3.67 -13.44 5.49
N LYS A 63 3.92 -14.74 5.62
CA LYS A 63 3.38 -15.60 6.69
C LYS A 63 3.58 -14.99 8.09
N SER A 64 4.75 -14.43 8.36
CA SER A 64 5.07 -13.80 9.64
C SER A 64 4.24 -12.53 9.95
N ALA A 65 3.53 -11.97 8.98
CA ALA A 65 2.59 -10.88 9.23
C ALA A 65 1.42 -11.32 10.12
N ASN A 66 1.01 -12.59 10.04
CA ASN A 66 -0.03 -13.15 10.90
C ASN A 66 0.40 -13.23 12.37
N ASP A 67 1.71 -13.33 12.63
CA ASP A 67 2.28 -13.46 13.98
C ASP A 67 2.40 -12.11 14.70
N LEU A 68 2.15 -11.00 14.01
CA LEU A 68 2.22 -9.66 14.61
C LEU A 68 1.10 -9.38 15.62
N GLY A 69 0.01 -10.17 15.59
CA GLY A 69 -1.15 -9.95 16.44
C GLY A 69 -1.86 -8.61 16.21
N LYS A 70 -1.65 -8.01 15.03
CA LYS A 70 -2.20 -6.71 14.60
C LYS A 70 -2.72 -6.80 13.17
N PRO A 71 -3.78 -6.04 12.84
CA PRO A 71 -4.13 -5.82 11.45
C PRO A 71 -2.95 -5.24 10.67
N VAL A 72 -2.80 -5.65 9.42
CA VAL A 72 -1.74 -5.18 8.52
C VAL A 72 -2.38 -4.46 7.34
N VAL A 73 -1.81 -3.33 6.93
CA VAL A 73 -2.21 -2.60 5.73
C VAL A 73 -1.01 -2.42 4.80
N ILE A 74 -1.24 -2.51 3.50
CA ILE A 74 -0.23 -2.09 2.54
C ILE A 74 -0.33 -0.58 2.37
N GLY A 75 0.72 0.13 2.78
CA GLY A 75 0.78 1.58 2.75
C GLY A 75 1.02 2.13 1.36
N GLU A 76 1.73 1.37 0.51
CA GLU A 76 1.99 1.76 -0.88
C GLU A 76 2.13 0.53 -1.78
N PHE A 77 1.49 0.61 -2.95
CA PHE A 77 1.74 -0.22 -4.13
C PHE A 77 1.30 0.53 -5.38
N HIS A 78 1.90 0.23 -6.52
CA HIS A 78 1.42 0.70 -7.82
C HIS A 78 1.83 -0.23 -8.97
N PHE A 79 1.19 0.01 -10.10
CA PHE A 79 1.59 -0.45 -11.43
C PHE A 79 1.52 0.75 -12.37
N GLY A 80 2.41 0.81 -13.35
CA GLY A 80 2.43 1.89 -14.32
C GLY A 80 2.62 1.39 -15.74
N ALA A 81 2.26 2.20 -16.73
CA ALA A 81 2.42 1.95 -18.14
C ALA A 81 2.83 3.23 -18.87
N THR A 82 3.43 3.11 -20.06
CA THR A 82 3.91 4.26 -20.84
C THR A 82 3.19 4.42 -22.18
N ASP A 83 2.09 3.67 -22.39
CA ASP A 83 1.30 3.65 -23.62
C ASP A 83 0.44 4.91 -23.84
N ARG A 84 0.49 5.89 -22.93
CA ARG A 84 -0.23 7.18 -23.03
C ARG A 84 0.66 8.41 -22.85
N GLY A 85 1.92 8.32 -23.27
CA GLY A 85 2.81 9.46 -23.38
C GLY A 85 3.66 9.79 -22.15
N MET A 86 3.50 9.08 -21.03
CA MET A 86 4.41 9.17 -19.90
C MET A 86 5.70 8.41 -20.17
N PHE A 87 6.80 8.79 -19.50
CA PHE A 87 8.13 8.26 -19.76
C PHE A 87 8.48 7.04 -18.92
N HIS A 88 7.90 6.93 -17.73
CA HIS A 88 8.24 5.87 -16.77
C HIS A 88 7.03 5.21 -16.14
N THR A 89 7.15 3.92 -15.93
CA THR A 89 6.12 3.07 -15.31
C THR A 89 6.15 3.08 -13.78
N GLY A 90 7.16 3.66 -13.18
CA GLY A 90 7.43 3.44 -11.76
C GLY A 90 8.00 2.06 -11.47
N LEU A 91 7.84 1.58 -10.23
CA LEU A 91 8.52 0.39 -9.71
C LEU A 91 7.96 -0.94 -10.24
N ARG A 92 6.72 -0.95 -10.73
CA ARG A 92 6.06 -2.17 -11.25
C ARG A 92 5.50 -1.89 -12.65
N PRO A 93 6.27 -2.23 -13.70
CA PRO A 93 5.88 -1.97 -15.08
C PRO A 93 4.78 -2.91 -15.56
N THR A 94 3.91 -2.38 -16.40
CA THR A 94 2.96 -3.12 -17.25
C THR A 94 3.05 -2.60 -18.68
N LYS A 95 2.55 -3.35 -19.67
CA LYS A 95 2.67 -2.98 -21.08
C LYS A 95 1.62 -1.95 -21.53
N SER A 96 0.51 -1.85 -20.80
CA SER A 96 -0.61 -0.96 -21.18
C SER A 96 -1.50 -0.63 -19.99
N GLN A 97 -2.36 0.37 -20.14
CA GLN A 97 -3.38 0.71 -19.14
C GLN A 97 -4.33 -0.45 -18.84
N ALA A 98 -4.65 -1.27 -19.85
CA ALA A 98 -5.48 -2.48 -19.65
C ALA A 98 -4.76 -3.54 -18.81
N GLU A 99 -3.47 -3.75 -19.01
CA GLU A 99 -2.69 -4.65 -18.15
C GLU A 99 -2.49 -4.08 -16.74
N ARG A 100 -2.30 -2.77 -16.62
CA ARG A 100 -2.24 -2.06 -15.36
C ARG A 100 -3.50 -2.29 -14.51
N ALA A 101 -4.67 -2.19 -15.12
CA ALA A 101 -5.96 -2.47 -14.48
C ALA A 101 -6.05 -3.92 -13.98
N LYS A 102 -5.67 -4.90 -14.82
CA LYS A 102 -5.63 -6.32 -14.42
C LYS A 102 -4.64 -6.57 -13.28
N ALA A 103 -3.46 -5.94 -13.33
CA ALA A 103 -2.45 -6.05 -12.28
C ALA A 103 -2.97 -5.50 -10.94
N TYR A 104 -3.67 -4.36 -10.95
CA TYR A 104 -4.36 -3.81 -9.78
C TYR A 104 -5.30 -4.84 -9.15
N ALA A 105 -6.23 -5.38 -9.92
CA ALA A 105 -7.22 -6.33 -9.43
C ALA A 105 -6.57 -7.62 -8.89
N LYS A 106 -5.56 -8.14 -9.59
CA LYS A 106 -4.80 -9.31 -9.16
C LYS A 106 -4.10 -9.05 -7.82
N TYR A 107 -3.47 -7.90 -7.68
CA TYR A 107 -2.78 -7.50 -6.46
C TYR A 107 -3.75 -7.39 -5.28
N VAL A 108 -4.84 -6.62 -5.43
CA VAL A 108 -5.86 -6.45 -4.38
C VAL A 108 -6.42 -7.79 -3.92
N ARG A 109 -6.75 -8.69 -4.85
CA ARG A 109 -7.22 -10.04 -4.51
C ARG A 109 -6.17 -10.84 -3.71
N SER A 110 -4.88 -10.72 -4.04
CA SER A 110 -3.82 -11.39 -3.29
C SER A 110 -3.65 -10.84 -1.87
N VAL A 111 -3.85 -9.53 -1.68
CA VAL A 111 -3.87 -8.90 -0.35
C VAL A 111 -5.02 -9.46 0.49
N LEU A 112 -6.22 -9.49 -0.09
CA LEU A 112 -7.44 -9.91 0.61
C LEU A 112 -7.47 -11.40 0.94
N ALA A 113 -6.66 -12.22 0.26
CA ALA A 113 -6.47 -13.63 0.57
C ALA A 113 -5.62 -13.86 1.82
N MET A 114 -4.99 -12.83 2.38
CA MET A 114 -4.16 -12.90 3.57
C MET A 114 -4.95 -12.48 4.81
N PRO A 115 -5.14 -13.35 5.84
CA PRO A 115 -6.00 -13.04 6.99
C PRO A 115 -5.60 -11.81 7.79
N ALA A 116 -4.29 -11.53 7.92
CA ALA A 116 -3.79 -10.36 8.64
C ALA A 116 -3.94 -9.04 7.87
N PHE A 117 -4.04 -9.08 6.54
CA PHE A 117 -4.09 -7.87 5.72
C PHE A 117 -5.52 -7.36 5.57
N VAL A 118 -5.78 -6.17 6.05
CA VAL A 118 -7.11 -5.55 6.07
C VAL A 118 -7.33 -4.51 4.96
N GLY A 119 -6.31 -4.25 4.15
CA GLY A 119 -6.42 -3.33 3.02
C GLY A 119 -5.09 -2.93 2.40
N CYS A 120 -5.18 -2.12 1.35
CA CYS A 120 -4.01 -1.59 0.65
C CYS A 120 -4.31 -0.20 0.08
N HIS A 121 -3.29 0.67 0.09
CA HIS A 121 -3.34 2.02 -0.43
C HIS A 121 -2.55 2.11 -1.73
N TRP A 122 -3.22 2.61 -2.77
CA TRP A 122 -2.58 2.88 -4.05
C TRP A 122 -1.66 4.09 -3.96
N PHE A 123 -0.45 3.99 -4.47
CA PHE A 123 0.48 5.08 -4.62
C PHE A 123 0.67 5.41 -6.11
N GLN A 124 0.07 6.53 -6.62
CA GLN A 124 -0.63 7.57 -5.88
C GLN A 124 -1.91 8.00 -6.64
N TYR A 125 -2.60 9.06 -6.17
CA TYR A 125 -3.85 9.51 -6.78
C TYR A 125 -3.66 10.08 -8.19
N VAL A 126 -2.73 11.02 -8.39
CA VAL A 126 -2.44 11.69 -9.65
C VAL A 126 -1.13 11.17 -10.25
N ASP A 127 -1.01 11.12 -11.58
CA ASP A 127 0.27 10.89 -12.25
C ASP A 127 1.31 11.90 -11.81
N GLN A 128 2.57 11.51 -11.81
CA GLN A 128 3.65 12.45 -11.51
C GLN A 128 3.87 13.42 -12.67
N PRO A 129 4.39 14.65 -12.42
CA PRO A 129 4.67 15.62 -13.47
C PRO A 129 5.65 15.08 -14.50
N LEU A 130 5.46 15.42 -15.77
CA LEU A 130 6.42 15.05 -16.84
C LEU A 130 7.83 15.57 -16.57
N THR A 131 7.94 16.75 -15.96
CA THR A 131 9.21 17.38 -15.56
C THR A 131 9.85 16.72 -14.33
N GLY A 132 9.17 15.78 -13.71
CA GLY A 132 9.62 15.10 -12.51
C GLY A 132 9.21 15.81 -11.21
N ARG A 133 9.11 15.03 -10.13
CA ARG A 133 9.03 15.52 -8.76
C ARG A 133 10.40 16.04 -8.31
N PHE A 134 10.48 16.53 -7.08
CA PHE A 134 11.71 16.97 -6.44
C PHE A 134 12.82 15.90 -6.39
N ASP A 135 12.45 14.62 -6.43
CA ASP A 135 13.33 13.45 -6.46
C ASP A 135 13.58 12.91 -7.89
N GLY A 136 13.03 13.58 -8.91
CA GLY A 136 13.19 13.23 -10.31
C GLY A 136 12.19 12.21 -10.86
N GLU A 137 11.32 11.64 -10.03
CA GLU A 137 10.31 10.68 -10.49
C GLU A 137 9.25 11.34 -11.38
N ASN A 138 8.93 10.71 -12.52
CA ASN A 138 7.89 11.15 -13.47
C ASN A 138 7.06 9.97 -13.98
N TYR A 139 6.48 9.22 -13.04
CA TYR A 139 5.82 7.95 -13.29
C TYR A 139 4.35 8.09 -13.69
N ASN A 140 3.88 7.23 -14.61
CA ASN A 140 2.46 7.03 -14.90
C ASN A 140 1.86 6.03 -13.90
N ILE A 141 1.53 6.51 -12.73
CA ILE A 141 1.04 5.68 -11.61
C ILE A 141 -0.25 6.21 -10.97
N GLY A 142 -0.80 7.33 -11.46
CA GLY A 142 -2.03 7.93 -10.93
C GLY A 142 -3.29 7.10 -11.20
N LEU A 143 -4.32 7.31 -10.43
CA LEU A 143 -5.69 6.95 -10.82
C LEU A 143 -6.22 7.93 -11.87
N VAL A 144 -5.67 9.14 -11.86
CA VAL A 144 -5.95 10.21 -12.81
C VAL A 144 -4.65 10.78 -13.39
N THR A 145 -4.75 11.41 -14.54
CA THR A 145 -3.63 12.16 -15.16
C THR A 145 -3.33 13.43 -14.36
N ILE A 146 -2.24 14.14 -14.72
CA ILE A 146 -1.91 15.45 -14.14
C ILE A 146 -2.97 16.55 -14.41
N THR A 147 -3.91 16.28 -15.30
CA THR A 147 -5.05 17.17 -15.61
C THR A 147 -6.38 16.65 -15.04
N ASP A 148 -6.33 15.83 -13.99
CA ASP A 148 -7.47 15.21 -13.30
C ASP A 148 -8.39 14.37 -14.20
N THR A 149 -7.89 13.89 -15.35
CA THR A 149 -8.64 12.98 -16.23
C THR A 149 -8.43 11.54 -15.76
N PRO A 150 -9.50 10.80 -15.41
CA PRO A 150 -9.36 9.41 -14.97
C PRO A 150 -8.75 8.52 -16.03
N HIS A 151 -7.93 7.53 -15.58
CA HIS A 151 -7.53 6.39 -16.40
C HIS A 151 -8.69 5.37 -16.40
N PRO A 152 -9.52 5.31 -17.46
CA PRO A 152 -10.81 4.61 -17.40
C PRO A 152 -10.67 3.10 -17.16
N GLU A 153 -9.64 2.45 -17.72
CA GLU A 153 -9.40 1.02 -17.52
C GLU A 153 -9.10 0.71 -16.07
N LEU A 154 -8.20 1.49 -15.45
CA LEU A 154 -7.79 1.31 -14.06
C LEU A 154 -8.94 1.62 -13.09
N THR A 155 -9.61 2.75 -13.28
CA THR A 155 -10.69 3.16 -12.37
C THR A 155 -11.93 2.27 -12.48
N ALA A 156 -12.24 1.75 -13.66
CA ALA A 156 -13.33 0.78 -13.85
C ALA A 156 -13.03 -0.55 -13.15
N GLU A 157 -11.81 -1.07 -13.30
CA GLU A 157 -11.43 -2.33 -12.68
C GLU A 157 -11.27 -2.19 -11.16
N ALA A 158 -10.71 -1.07 -10.70
CA ALA A 158 -10.64 -0.76 -9.27
C ALA A 158 -12.04 -0.72 -8.64
N ARG A 159 -13.02 -0.08 -9.30
CA ARG A 159 -14.42 -0.06 -8.84
C ARG A 159 -15.01 -1.45 -8.71
N LYS A 160 -14.75 -2.34 -9.68
CA LYS A 160 -15.25 -3.74 -9.63
C LYS A 160 -14.66 -4.51 -8.46
N VAL A 161 -13.34 -4.54 -8.33
CA VAL A 161 -12.70 -5.33 -7.27
C VAL A 161 -12.98 -4.75 -5.89
N ASN A 162 -13.02 -3.41 -5.76
CA ASN A 162 -13.30 -2.75 -4.49
C ASN A 162 -14.74 -2.96 -4.00
N ALA A 163 -15.70 -3.19 -4.90
CA ALA A 163 -17.07 -3.58 -4.52
C ALA A 163 -17.15 -4.97 -3.88
N GLU A 164 -16.13 -5.81 -4.08
CA GLU A 164 -16.09 -7.19 -3.58
C GLU A 164 -15.19 -7.38 -2.35
N VAL A 165 -14.47 -6.35 -1.88
CA VAL A 165 -13.39 -6.50 -0.88
C VAL A 165 -13.84 -7.21 0.40
N TYR A 166 -14.98 -6.85 0.94
CA TYR A 166 -15.49 -7.49 2.18
C TYR A 166 -15.82 -8.96 1.97
N ARG A 167 -16.48 -9.29 0.84
CA ARG A 167 -16.81 -10.69 0.52
C ARG A 167 -15.55 -11.52 0.33
N LEU A 168 -14.57 -11.00 -0.43
CA LEU A 168 -13.31 -11.70 -0.69
C LEU A 168 -12.51 -11.93 0.60
N HIS A 169 -12.43 -10.92 1.46
CA HIS A 169 -11.66 -11.03 2.71
C HIS A 169 -12.33 -11.99 3.72
N LEU A 170 -13.67 -11.99 3.81
CA LEU A 170 -14.39 -12.90 4.70
C LEU A 170 -14.26 -14.37 4.27
N GLN A 171 -14.04 -14.64 2.98
CA GLN A 171 -13.81 -15.99 2.46
C GLN A 171 -12.37 -16.50 2.72
N ALA A 172 -11.44 -15.63 3.05
CA ALA A 172 -10.04 -15.98 3.34
C ALA A 172 -9.78 -16.34 4.82
N ARG A 173 -10.78 -16.14 5.68
CA ARG A 173 -10.75 -16.48 7.11
C ARG A 173 -11.34 -17.85 7.33
#